data_b47c2891ed0875ed3919a6ce42b364f9
#
_entry.id   b47c2891ed0875ed3919a6ce42b364f9
#
_cell.length_a   1.000
_cell.length_b   1.000
_cell.length_c   1.000
_cell.angle_alpha   90.00
_cell.angle_beta   90.00
_cell.angle_gamma   90.00
#
_symmetry.space_group_name_H-M   'P 1'
#
loop_
_entity.id
_entity.type
_entity.pdbx_description
1 polymer ?
#
loop_
_entity_poly.entity_id
_entity_poly.type
_entity_poly.pdbx_seq_one_letter_code
_entity_poly.pdbx_strand_id
1 'polypeptide(L)'
;MAKFQILKKLSQKDQKFLASSAILPISRPPMARKCWIERDKRKAKTVAKFSDLRHQLKKEKDYVGLTMLPRDASPTRLVNRCEVTGRRRAFLRRFRLSRITFREMASAGLLPGVTKSSW
;
A
#
# COMPACT_ATOMS: atom_id res chain seq x y z
N MET A 1 25.81 -6.35 -10.35
CA MET A 1 25.72 -7.64 -9.60
C MET A 1 26.09 -7.56 -8.11
N ALA A 2 26.28 -6.39 -7.51
CA ALA A 2 26.72 -6.26 -6.09
C ALA A 2 25.59 -6.16 -5.04
N LYS A 3 24.34 -5.93 -5.43
CA LYS A 3 23.20 -5.77 -4.47
C LYS A 3 22.57 -7.09 -3.98
N PHE A 4 22.89 -8.22 -4.61
CA PHE A 4 22.31 -9.52 -4.24
C PHE A 4 23.11 -10.28 -3.16
N GLN A 5 24.32 -9.84 -2.84
CA GLN A 5 25.16 -10.51 -1.84
C GLN A 5 24.98 -9.97 -0.41
N ILE A 6 24.35 -8.80 -0.24
CA ILE A 6 24.15 -8.20 1.10
C ILE A 6 23.06 -8.93 1.88
N LEU A 7 22.09 -9.54 1.20
CA LEU A 7 20.99 -10.27 1.86
C LEU A 7 21.36 -11.65 2.43
N LYS A 8 22.53 -12.18 2.07
CA LYS A 8 22.98 -13.50 2.57
C LYS A 8 23.72 -13.47 3.92
N LYS A 9 23.99 -12.27 4.48
CA LYS A 9 24.72 -12.10 5.76
C LYS A 9 23.84 -11.72 6.95
N LEU A 10 22.52 -11.71 6.81
CA LEU A 10 21.65 -11.56 7.97
C LEU A 10 21.68 -12.85 8.80
N SER A 11 22.08 -12.71 10.06
CA SER A 11 22.17 -13.81 11.02
C SER A 11 20.84 -14.54 11.13
N GLN A 12 20.86 -15.88 11.34
CA GLN A 12 19.65 -16.67 11.58
C GLN A 12 18.79 -16.15 12.75
N LYS A 13 19.38 -15.38 13.67
CA LYS A 13 18.66 -14.70 14.75
C LYS A 13 17.75 -13.58 14.22
N ASP A 14 18.20 -12.82 13.22
CA ASP A 14 17.41 -11.74 12.63
C ASP A 14 16.25 -12.26 11.78
N GLN A 15 16.44 -13.43 11.16
CA GLN A 15 15.36 -14.11 10.43
C GLN A 15 14.27 -14.63 11.37
N LYS A 16 14.62 -15.12 12.57
CA LYS A 16 13.62 -15.51 13.59
C LYS A 16 12.86 -14.33 14.17
N PHE A 17 13.51 -13.16 14.29
CA PHE A 17 12.84 -11.94 14.77
C PHE A 17 11.83 -11.40 13.77
N LEU A 18 12.13 -11.48 12.46
CA LEU A 18 11.21 -11.10 11.38
C LEU A 18 10.05 -12.11 11.22
N ALA A 19 10.28 -13.39 11.53
CA ALA A 19 9.24 -14.41 11.49
C ALA A 19 8.29 -14.37 12.71
N SER A 20 8.73 -13.78 13.83
CA SER A 20 7.90 -13.66 15.04
C SER A 20 6.94 -12.48 15.02
N SER A 21 7.03 -11.59 14.04
CA SER A 21 6.04 -10.53 13.81
C SER A 21 4.95 -10.97 12.81
N ALA A 22 4.61 -12.26 12.79
CA ALA A 22 3.38 -12.73 12.18
C ALA A 22 2.22 -12.14 13.01
N ILE A 23 1.84 -10.90 12.67
CA ILE A 23 0.53 -10.34 13.00
C ILE A 23 -0.45 -11.38 12.49
N LEU A 24 -1.03 -12.15 13.41
CA LEU A 24 -2.08 -13.12 13.07
C LEU A 24 -3.11 -12.39 12.23
N PRO A 25 -3.35 -12.80 10.99
CA PRO A 25 -4.30 -12.12 10.16
C PRO A 25 -5.64 -12.19 10.89
N ILE A 26 -6.17 -11.03 11.26
CA ILE A 26 -7.58 -10.96 11.66
C ILE A 26 -8.33 -11.54 10.47
N SER A 27 -8.81 -12.77 10.61
CA SER A 27 -9.42 -13.55 9.55
C SER A 27 -10.82 -13.01 9.22
N ARG A 28 -10.86 -11.76 8.77
CA ARG A 28 -12.08 -11.18 8.21
C ARG A 28 -12.00 -11.21 6.70
N PRO A 29 -13.03 -11.71 6.02
CA PRO A 29 -13.08 -11.62 4.57
C PRO A 29 -13.01 -10.15 4.15
N PRO A 30 -12.34 -9.84 3.03
CA PRO A 30 -12.25 -8.47 2.54
C PRO A 30 -13.67 -7.92 2.29
N MET A 31 -14.03 -6.81 2.96
CA MET A 31 -15.33 -6.16 2.77
C MET A 31 -15.49 -5.56 1.38
N ALA A 32 -14.37 -5.25 0.72
CA ALA A 32 -14.39 -4.75 -0.64
C ALA A 32 -14.51 -5.90 -1.64
N ARG A 33 -15.35 -5.70 -2.67
CA ARG A 33 -15.47 -6.66 -3.78
C ARG A 33 -14.10 -6.90 -4.42
N LYS A 34 -13.74 -8.14 -4.69
CA LYS A 34 -12.46 -8.53 -5.32
C LYS A 34 -12.19 -7.76 -6.62
N CYS A 35 -13.24 -7.53 -7.44
CA CYS A 35 -13.12 -6.80 -8.70
C CYS A 35 -12.61 -5.35 -8.51
N TRP A 36 -12.95 -4.69 -7.41
CA TRP A 36 -12.46 -3.34 -7.12
C TRP A 36 -10.97 -3.34 -6.76
N ILE A 37 -10.54 -4.32 -5.99
CA ILE A 37 -9.14 -4.50 -5.61
C ILE A 37 -8.30 -4.78 -6.86
N GLU A 38 -8.75 -5.70 -7.70
CA GLU A 38 -8.04 -6.03 -8.94
C GLU A 38 -8.00 -4.87 -9.94
N ARG A 39 -9.08 -4.09 -10.03
CA ARG A 39 -9.10 -2.85 -10.84
C ARG A 39 -8.04 -1.86 -10.37
N ASP A 40 -7.91 -1.65 -9.06
CA ASP A 40 -6.91 -0.72 -8.52
C ASP A 40 -5.48 -1.26 -8.74
N LYS A 41 -5.24 -2.56 -8.64
CA LYS A 41 -3.96 -3.17 -9.01
C LYS A 41 -3.61 -2.95 -10.50
N ARG A 42 -4.59 -3.07 -11.40
CA ARG A 42 -4.38 -2.79 -12.83
C ARG A 42 -4.01 -1.33 -13.06
N LYS A 43 -4.71 -0.39 -12.41
CA LYS A 43 -4.39 1.03 -12.47
C LYS A 43 -2.98 1.31 -11.96
N ALA A 44 -2.57 0.72 -10.84
CA ALA A 44 -1.23 0.88 -10.29
C ALA A 44 -0.15 0.43 -11.28
N LYS A 45 -0.35 -0.70 -11.98
CA LYS A 45 0.54 -1.18 -13.04
C LYS A 45 0.61 -0.19 -14.21
N THR A 46 -0.53 0.35 -14.63
CA THR A 46 -0.58 1.33 -15.72
C THR A 46 0.14 2.62 -15.33
N VAL A 47 -0.09 3.14 -14.11
CA VAL A 47 0.59 4.33 -13.61
C VAL A 47 2.11 4.11 -13.55
N ALA A 48 2.57 2.98 -13.06
CA ALA A 48 3.99 2.65 -13.01
C ALA A 48 4.61 2.60 -14.41
N LYS A 49 3.89 2.01 -15.39
CA LYS A 49 4.37 1.91 -16.78
C LYS A 49 4.57 3.29 -17.44
N PHE A 50 3.70 4.24 -17.17
CA PHE A 50 3.72 5.56 -17.80
C PHE A 50 4.31 6.66 -16.91
N SER A 51 4.90 6.33 -15.76
CA SER A 51 5.46 7.30 -14.81
C SER A 51 6.52 8.18 -15.46
N ASP A 52 7.51 7.57 -16.09
CA ASP A 52 8.68 8.25 -16.64
C ASP A 52 8.32 9.13 -17.84
N LEU A 53 7.52 8.56 -18.76
CA LEU A 53 7.03 9.31 -19.90
C LEU A 53 6.21 10.54 -19.44
N ARG A 54 5.36 10.36 -18.43
CA ARG A 54 4.57 11.46 -17.87
C ARG A 54 5.46 12.53 -17.22
N HIS A 55 6.55 12.13 -16.58
CA HIS A 55 7.53 13.07 -16.03
C HIS A 55 8.24 13.86 -17.11
N GLN A 56 8.65 13.22 -18.21
CA GLN A 56 9.27 13.88 -19.36
C GLN A 56 8.33 14.91 -19.98
N LEU A 57 7.11 14.52 -20.36
CA LEU A 57 6.13 15.42 -20.94
C LEU A 57 5.79 16.63 -20.05
N LYS A 58 5.82 16.44 -18.72
CA LYS A 58 5.65 17.55 -17.79
C LYS A 58 6.84 18.51 -17.78
N LYS A 59 8.07 18.02 -17.91
CA LYS A 59 9.26 18.88 -18.00
C LYS A 59 9.27 19.69 -19.28
N GLU A 60 8.87 19.10 -20.39
CA GLU A 60 8.76 19.71 -21.72
C GLU A 60 7.55 20.63 -21.85
N LYS A 61 6.63 20.62 -20.86
CA LYS A 61 5.35 21.35 -20.87
C LYS A 61 4.43 20.94 -22.03
N ASP A 62 4.62 19.73 -22.56
CA ASP A 62 3.77 19.18 -23.61
C ASP A 62 2.44 18.67 -22.99
N TYR A 63 1.44 19.53 -22.99
CA TYR A 63 0.10 19.22 -22.49
C TYR A 63 -0.70 18.36 -23.46
N VAL A 64 -0.42 18.46 -24.77
CA VAL A 64 -1.10 17.64 -25.78
C VAL A 64 -0.69 16.20 -25.62
N GLY A 65 0.60 15.91 -25.52
CA GLY A 65 1.12 14.57 -25.23
C GLY A 65 0.56 13.99 -23.93
N LEU A 66 0.39 14.81 -22.87
CA LEU A 66 -0.22 14.36 -21.63
C LEU A 66 -1.69 13.95 -21.78
N THR A 67 -2.46 14.56 -22.68
CA THR A 67 -3.86 14.18 -22.94
C THR A 67 -3.99 12.89 -23.73
N MET A 68 -2.98 12.55 -24.54
CA MET A 68 -2.93 11.31 -25.33
C MET A 68 -2.63 10.08 -24.48
N LEU A 69 -2.10 10.26 -23.25
CA LEU A 69 -1.84 9.15 -22.34
C LEU A 69 -3.17 8.50 -21.88
N PRO A 70 -3.13 7.16 -21.61
CA PRO A 70 -4.29 6.47 -21.07
C PRO A 70 -4.79 7.15 -19.79
N ARG A 71 -6.10 7.29 -19.65
CA ARG A 71 -6.76 7.93 -18.51
C ARG A 71 -6.28 7.37 -17.15
N ASP A 72 -6.02 6.07 -17.09
CA ASP A 72 -5.58 5.38 -15.87
C ASP A 72 -4.07 5.51 -15.61
N ALA A 73 -3.31 6.19 -16.47
CA ALA A 73 -1.90 6.53 -16.23
C ALA A 73 -1.72 7.67 -15.22
N SER A 74 -2.80 8.33 -14.80
CA SER A 74 -2.73 9.42 -13.84
C SER A 74 -2.61 8.90 -12.40
N PRO A 75 -1.56 9.27 -11.64
CA PRO A 75 -1.38 8.85 -10.24
C PRO A 75 -2.48 9.35 -9.30
N THR A 76 -3.18 10.44 -9.65
CA THR A 76 -4.30 10.97 -8.86
C THR A 76 -5.50 10.03 -8.82
N ARG A 77 -5.57 9.06 -9.72
CA ARG A 77 -6.63 8.04 -9.79
C ARG A 77 -6.35 6.81 -8.95
N LEU A 78 -5.14 6.70 -8.39
CA LEU A 78 -4.83 5.65 -7.43
C LEU A 78 -5.52 5.93 -6.11
N VAL A 79 -6.06 4.88 -5.52
CA VAL A 79 -6.79 4.97 -4.27
C VAL A 79 -6.12 4.08 -3.24
N ASN A 80 -5.80 4.67 -2.09
CA ASN A 80 -5.32 3.91 -0.97
C ASN A 80 -6.44 3.05 -0.37
N ARG A 81 -6.15 1.77 -0.13
CA ARG A 81 -7.09 0.82 0.47
C ARG A 81 -6.48 0.15 1.68
N CYS A 82 -7.33 -0.16 2.63
CA CYS A 82 -6.96 -0.96 3.80
C CYS A 82 -6.40 -2.32 3.33
N GLU A 83 -5.24 -2.71 3.84
CA GLU A 83 -4.61 -3.98 3.46
C GLU A 83 -5.43 -5.20 3.89
N VAL A 84 -6.14 -5.09 5.03
CA VAL A 84 -6.94 -6.20 5.56
C VAL A 84 -8.32 -6.28 4.90
N THR A 85 -9.07 -5.16 4.87
CA THR A 85 -10.48 -5.17 4.45
C THR A 85 -10.72 -4.64 3.05
N GLY A 86 -9.70 -4.05 2.40
CA GLY A 86 -9.82 -3.41 1.09
C GLY A 86 -10.66 -2.11 1.09
N ARG A 87 -11.10 -1.63 2.26
CA ARG A 87 -11.91 -0.42 2.39
C ARG A 87 -11.13 0.81 1.94
N ARG A 88 -11.77 1.66 1.12
CA ARG A 88 -11.20 2.91 0.63
C ARG A 88 -11.36 4.07 1.63
N ARG A 89 -12.50 4.13 2.33
CA ARG A 89 -12.84 5.26 3.20
C ARG A 89 -12.10 5.17 4.53
N ALA A 90 -11.74 6.35 5.07
CA ALA A 90 -11.08 6.49 6.38
C ALA A 90 -9.79 5.65 6.47
N PHE A 91 -8.96 5.75 5.45
CA PHE A 91 -7.65 5.09 5.37
C PHE A 91 -6.60 5.91 6.11
N LEU A 92 -5.89 5.29 7.05
CA LEU A 92 -4.79 5.88 7.79
C LEU A 92 -3.47 5.52 7.10
N ARG A 93 -2.82 6.50 6.46
CA ARG A 93 -1.62 6.28 5.65
C ARG A 93 -0.46 5.67 6.43
N ARG A 94 -0.27 6.10 7.70
CA ARG A 94 0.81 5.62 8.57
C ARG A 94 0.72 4.11 8.82
N PHE A 95 -0.48 3.58 9.01
CA PHE A 95 -0.72 2.18 9.36
C PHE A 95 -1.23 1.35 8.18
N ARG A 96 -1.53 1.96 7.04
CA ARG A 96 -2.16 1.34 5.87
C ARG A 96 -3.47 0.62 6.18
N LEU A 97 -4.15 1.05 7.23
CA LEU A 97 -5.38 0.45 7.73
C LEU A 97 -6.55 1.41 7.64
N SER A 98 -7.77 0.88 7.62
CA SER A 98 -8.98 1.68 7.82
C SER A 98 -9.15 2.00 9.31
N ARG A 99 -9.87 3.09 9.63
CA ARG A 99 -10.15 3.48 11.02
C ARG A 99 -10.79 2.36 11.86
N ILE A 100 -11.60 1.51 11.24
CA ILE A 100 -12.29 0.40 11.92
C ILE A 100 -11.27 -0.68 12.28
N THR A 101 -10.54 -1.16 11.29
CA THR A 101 -9.49 -2.18 11.49
C THR A 101 -8.40 -1.70 12.43
N PHE A 102 -8.01 -0.42 12.30
CA PHE A 102 -7.05 0.20 13.22
C PHE A 102 -7.52 0.13 14.67
N ARG A 103 -8.78 0.53 14.93
CA ARG A 103 -9.35 0.50 16.29
C ARG A 103 -9.43 -0.92 16.84
N GLU A 104 -9.81 -1.89 16.03
CA GLU A 104 -9.88 -3.30 16.42
C GLU A 104 -8.49 -3.84 16.78
N MET A 105 -7.50 -3.58 15.93
CA MET A 105 -6.12 -4.01 16.15
C MET A 105 -5.48 -3.31 17.36
N ALA A 106 -5.77 -2.02 17.56
CA ALA A 106 -5.30 -1.28 18.73
C ALA A 106 -5.93 -1.82 20.03
N SER A 107 -7.23 -2.12 20.03
CA SER A 107 -7.92 -2.72 21.19
C SER A 107 -7.41 -4.13 21.50
N ALA A 108 -7.00 -4.88 20.49
CA ALA A 108 -6.41 -6.20 20.63
C ALA A 108 -4.90 -6.16 20.99
N GLY A 109 -4.29 -4.97 21.12
CA GLY A 109 -2.87 -4.83 21.44
C GLY A 109 -1.90 -5.23 20.32
N LEU A 110 -2.39 -5.36 19.10
CA LEU A 110 -1.59 -5.81 17.94
C LEU A 110 -0.75 -4.69 17.31
N LEU A 111 -0.99 -3.44 17.68
CA LEU A 111 -0.26 -2.30 17.14
C LEU A 111 0.76 -1.80 18.18
N PRO A 112 2.07 -1.93 17.91
CA PRO A 112 3.10 -1.46 18.84
C PRO A 112 3.07 0.05 18.96
N GLY A 113 3.24 0.57 20.18
CA GLY A 113 3.29 2.00 20.46
C GLY A 113 1.95 2.74 20.36
N VAL A 114 0.84 2.01 20.25
CA VAL A 114 -0.51 2.59 20.24
C VAL A 114 -1.20 2.27 21.55
N THR A 115 -1.46 3.30 22.34
CA THR A 115 -2.23 3.18 23.58
C THR A 115 -3.53 3.96 23.46
N LYS A 116 -4.58 3.46 24.14
CA LYS A 116 -5.84 4.18 24.22
C LYS A 116 -5.65 5.38 25.15
N SER A 117 -5.89 6.61 24.63
CA SER A 117 -6.02 7.75 25.51
C SER A 117 -7.46 7.80 26.05
N SER A 118 -7.60 7.79 27.35
CA SER A 118 -8.86 8.02 28.04
C SER A 118 -8.82 9.42 28.66
N TRP A 119 -9.91 10.14 28.48
CA TRP A 119 -10.14 11.43 29.08
C TRP A 119 -10.93 11.25 30.35
#